data_0b4c97019dce6542f073d85567251d94
#
_entry.id   0b4c97019dce6542f073d85567251d94
#
_cell.length_a   1.000
_cell.length_b   1.000
_cell.length_c   1.000
_cell.angle_alpha   90.00
_cell.angle_beta   90.00
_cell.angle_gamma   90.00
#
_symmetry.space_group_name_H-M   'P 1'
#
loop_
_entity.id
_entity.type
_entity.pdbx_description
1 polymer ?
#
loop_
_entity_poly.entity_id
_entity_poly.type
_entity_poly.pdbx_seq_one_letter_code
_entity_poly.pdbx_strand_id
1 'polypeptide(L)'
;MEKKQRLVLLGFVLCMLILVWRCFYSVNYADEPYCISSVWRFYKGDALLAQDWFPAQQLIAWILSPLYWLFRLFTGSNDGIMLASRLAYVAFQGIVSVFVYSRLKKFRYFRIPAVMLYLLSTQNNMLTLNYNTLGIGCILLILTIFITEEKFAPATLIGVGVLTAVMVLSQPYAILMFLLWGAAVIVALPFGKKCQLHPLLKLRTFFFVGIGAFLVLVAFVTVVLMRADITEVLNGFQYLMSDPEHQMDLHYKVTKYFE
;
A
#
# COMPACT_ATOMS: atom_id res chain seq x y z
N MET A 1 34.83 2.78 0.87
CA MET A 1 33.69 2.66 -0.05
C MET A 1 34.21 2.69 -1.48
N GLU A 2 33.96 1.65 -2.28
CA GLU A 2 34.41 1.57 -3.67
C GLU A 2 33.81 2.70 -4.53
N LYS A 3 34.54 3.17 -5.54
CA LYS A 3 34.10 4.23 -6.48
C LYS A 3 32.68 3.98 -7.02
N LYS A 4 32.34 2.73 -7.33
CA LYS A 4 31.03 2.33 -7.81
C LYS A 4 29.91 2.55 -6.77
N GLN A 5 30.18 2.26 -5.50
CA GLN A 5 29.21 2.48 -4.42
C GLN A 5 28.94 3.96 -4.18
N ARG A 6 29.96 4.79 -4.31
CA ARG A 6 29.80 6.27 -4.21
C ARG A 6 28.93 6.82 -5.32
N LEU A 7 29.10 6.33 -6.56
CA LEU A 7 28.28 6.75 -7.70
C LEU A 7 26.79 6.35 -7.52
N VAL A 8 26.53 5.13 -7.02
CA VAL A 8 25.15 4.68 -6.73
C VAL A 8 24.52 5.54 -5.64
N LEU A 9 25.26 5.81 -4.56
CA LEU A 9 24.79 6.69 -3.48
C LEU A 9 24.51 8.11 -3.98
N LEU A 10 25.40 8.66 -4.79
CA LEU A 10 25.21 9.97 -5.39
C LEU A 10 23.96 10.02 -6.29
N GLY A 11 23.78 9.01 -7.13
CA GLY A 11 22.57 8.89 -7.97
C GLY A 11 21.30 8.82 -7.14
N PHE A 12 21.30 8.02 -6.06
CA PHE A 12 20.18 7.92 -5.14
C PHE A 12 19.87 9.26 -4.47
N VAL A 13 20.89 9.95 -3.94
CA VAL A 13 20.73 11.27 -3.30
C VAL A 13 20.19 12.30 -4.30
N LEU A 14 20.69 12.32 -5.53
CA LEU A 14 20.18 13.21 -6.58
C LEU A 14 18.70 12.94 -6.90
N CYS A 15 18.30 11.68 -7.02
CA CYS A 15 16.89 11.32 -7.22
C CYS A 15 16.03 11.80 -6.04
N MET A 16 16.47 11.60 -4.81
CA MET A 16 15.75 12.07 -3.62
C MET A 16 15.61 13.59 -3.60
N LEU A 17 16.67 14.33 -3.95
CA LEU A 17 16.63 15.80 -4.04
C LEU A 17 15.67 16.28 -5.13
N ILE A 18 15.63 15.62 -6.29
CA ILE A 18 14.67 15.91 -7.36
C ILE A 18 13.24 15.66 -6.87
N LEU A 19 12.99 14.56 -6.16
CA LEU A 19 11.67 14.25 -5.60
C LEU A 19 11.24 15.28 -4.56
N VAL A 20 12.15 15.68 -3.65
CA VAL A 20 11.89 16.76 -2.68
C VAL A 20 11.58 18.07 -3.40
N TRP A 21 12.37 18.43 -4.42
CA TRP A 21 12.12 19.63 -5.23
C TRP A 21 10.74 19.57 -5.90
N ARG A 22 10.34 18.42 -6.47
CA ARG A 22 9.02 18.24 -7.09
C ARG A 22 7.87 18.42 -6.09
N CYS A 23 8.09 18.18 -4.78
CA CYS A 23 7.03 18.37 -3.77
C CYS A 23 6.49 19.80 -3.71
N PHE A 24 7.27 20.78 -4.16
CA PHE A 24 6.86 22.20 -4.16
C PHE A 24 6.10 22.61 -5.43
N TYR A 25 6.04 21.74 -6.43
CA TYR A 25 5.43 22.04 -7.73
C TYR A 25 4.38 20.98 -8.07
N SER A 26 3.44 21.37 -8.89
CA SER A 26 2.32 20.59 -9.41
C SER A 26 1.55 19.76 -8.34
N VAL A 27 0.25 19.86 -8.37
CA VAL A 27 -0.67 19.13 -7.47
C VAL A 27 -1.60 18.30 -8.33
N ASN A 28 -1.82 17.04 -7.97
CA ASN A 28 -2.97 16.32 -8.47
C ASN A 28 -4.20 16.84 -7.71
N TYR A 29 -5.08 17.57 -8.40
CA TYR A 29 -6.22 18.26 -7.77
C TYR A 29 -7.33 17.31 -7.29
N ALA A 30 -7.36 16.07 -7.73
CA ALA A 30 -8.37 15.10 -7.35
C ALA A 30 -7.91 14.23 -6.18
N ASP A 31 -6.92 13.37 -6.40
CA ASP A 31 -6.58 12.29 -5.47
C ASP A 31 -5.81 12.74 -4.23
N GLU A 32 -4.92 13.74 -4.37
CA GLU A 32 -4.11 14.19 -3.23
C GLU A 32 -4.95 14.90 -2.17
N PRO A 33 -5.79 15.92 -2.52
CA PRO A 33 -6.68 16.57 -1.55
C PRO A 33 -7.73 15.61 -0.99
N TYR A 34 -8.26 14.71 -1.81
CA TYR A 34 -9.22 13.71 -1.39
C TYR A 34 -8.68 12.85 -0.25
N CYS A 35 -7.49 12.26 -0.42
CA CYS A 35 -6.88 11.43 0.60
C CYS A 35 -6.66 12.21 1.91
N ILE A 36 -6.16 13.44 1.82
CA ILE A 36 -5.92 14.29 2.99
C ILE A 36 -7.24 14.66 3.69
N SER A 37 -8.29 14.96 2.92
CA SER A 37 -9.61 15.27 3.48
C SER A 37 -10.22 14.08 4.21
N SER A 38 -10.09 12.86 3.67
CA SER A 38 -10.54 11.62 4.31
C SER A 38 -9.81 11.38 5.64
N VAL A 39 -8.49 11.58 5.66
CA VAL A 39 -7.67 11.48 6.88
C VAL A 39 -8.09 12.52 7.91
N TRP A 40 -8.36 13.75 7.48
CA TRP A 40 -8.81 14.83 8.37
C TRP A 40 -10.20 14.55 8.97
N ARG A 41 -11.14 14.06 8.18
CA ARG A 41 -12.47 13.65 8.64
C ARG A 41 -12.35 12.54 9.69
N PHE A 42 -11.56 11.50 9.39
CA PHE A 42 -11.30 10.45 10.35
C PHE A 42 -10.66 10.97 11.64
N TYR A 43 -9.72 11.92 11.54
CA TYR A 43 -9.10 12.58 12.69
C TYR A 43 -10.13 13.35 13.52
N LYS A 44 -11.15 13.96 12.90
CA LYS A 44 -12.24 14.70 13.56
C LYS A 44 -13.25 13.78 14.23
N GLY A 45 -13.21 12.51 14.01
CA GLY A 45 -14.08 11.53 14.64
C GLY A 45 -15.07 10.84 13.72
N ASP A 46 -15.11 11.19 12.43
CA ASP A 46 -15.97 10.52 11.44
C ASP A 46 -15.67 9.03 11.41
N ALA A 47 -16.73 8.22 11.34
CA ALA A 47 -16.63 6.78 11.25
C ALA A 47 -16.51 6.35 9.80
N LEU A 48 -15.44 5.61 9.50
CA LEU A 48 -15.27 4.96 8.19
C LEU A 48 -16.42 3.97 7.96
N LEU A 49 -16.86 3.85 6.71
CA LEU A 49 -17.95 2.97 6.28
C LEU A 49 -19.35 3.35 6.77
N ALA A 50 -19.49 4.32 7.67
CA ALA A 50 -20.77 4.75 8.20
C ALA A 50 -21.09 6.21 7.83
N GLN A 51 -20.23 7.14 8.21
CA GLN A 51 -20.41 8.56 7.93
C GLN A 51 -19.62 9.03 6.71
N ASP A 52 -18.56 8.31 6.39
CA ASP A 52 -17.80 8.52 5.18
C ASP A 52 -18.11 7.39 4.18
N TRP A 53 -19.11 7.63 3.36
CA TRP A 53 -19.70 6.65 2.42
C TRP A 53 -19.07 6.72 1.02
N PHE A 54 -18.00 7.47 0.88
CA PHE A 54 -17.25 7.57 -0.37
C PHE A 54 -16.34 6.34 -0.57
N PRO A 55 -15.73 6.20 -1.76
CA PRO A 55 -15.21 4.92 -2.24
C PRO A 55 -14.25 4.23 -1.27
N ALA A 56 -13.99 2.97 -1.55
CA ALA A 56 -13.15 2.08 -0.73
C ALA A 56 -11.75 2.64 -0.38
N GLN A 57 -11.29 3.66 -1.11
CA GLN A 57 -10.03 4.36 -0.84
C GLN A 57 -10.01 5.10 0.52
N GLN A 58 -11.16 5.38 1.13
CA GLN A 58 -11.24 5.96 2.47
C GLN A 58 -10.59 5.08 3.55
N LEU A 59 -10.54 3.76 3.34
CA LEU A 59 -10.06 2.81 4.34
C LEU A 59 -8.61 3.08 4.78
N ILE A 60 -7.82 3.71 3.93
CA ILE A 60 -6.45 4.09 4.26
C ILE A 60 -6.37 5.26 5.26
N ALA A 61 -7.44 6.03 5.44
CA ALA A 61 -7.44 7.18 6.34
C ALA A 61 -7.07 6.78 7.77
N TRP A 62 -7.49 5.60 8.22
CA TRP A 62 -7.07 5.04 9.50
C TRP A 62 -5.54 4.86 9.60
N ILE A 63 -4.90 4.31 8.56
CA ILE A 63 -3.47 4.03 8.53
C ILE A 63 -2.66 5.34 8.51
N LEU A 64 -3.15 6.37 7.82
CA LEU A 64 -2.47 7.65 7.69
C LEU A 64 -2.79 8.63 8.84
N SER A 65 -3.82 8.36 9.63
CA SER A 65 -4.23 9.25 10.72
C SER A 65 -3.16 9.53 11.78
N PRO A 66 -2.25 8.59 12.16
CA PRO A 66 -1.17 8.90 13.08
C PRO A 66 -0.20 9.95 12.54
N LEU A 67 0.08 9.92 11.23
CA LEU A 67 0.94 10.92 10.58
C LEU A 67 0.27 12.31 10.62
N TYR A 68 -1.03 12.35 10.35
CA TYR A 68 -1.81 13.58 10.42
C TYR A 68 -1.87 14.12 11.85
N TRP A 69 -2.13 13.25 12.83
CA TRP A 69 -2.13 13.62 14.25
C TRP A 69 -0.78 14.21 14.67
N LEU A 70 0.30 13.56 14.29
CA LEU A 70 1.66 14.03 14.58
C LEU A 70 1.92 15.42 13.96
N PHE A 71 1.53 15.63 12.71
CA PHE A 71 1.66 16.92 12.04
C PHE A 71 0.89 18.02 12.82
N ARG A 72 -0.36 17.73 13.20
CA ARG A 72 -1.19 18.65 13.97
C ARG A 72 -0.63 18.96 15.36
N LEU A 73 0.00 17.97 15.99
CA LEU A 73 0.64 18.17 17.29
C LEU A 73 1.75 19.22 17.23
N PHE A 74 2.52 19.25 16.14
CA PHE A 74 3.62 20.21 15.97
C PHE A 74 3.19 21.56 15.40
N THR A 75 2.21 21.60 14.53
CA THR A 75 1.82 22.83 13.82
C THR A 75 0.63 23.56 14.40
N GLY A 76 -0.23 22.86 15.12
CA GLY A 76 -1.52 23.40 15.62
C GLY A 76 -2.53 23.70 14.52
N SER A 77 -2.16 23.66 13.22
CA SER A 77 -3.00 24.00 12.08
C SER A 77 -2.96 22.93 10.98
N ASN A 78 -3.74 23.11 9.91
CA ASN A 78 -3.69 22.28 8.71
C ASN A 78 -2.78 22.88 7.62
N ASP A 79 -2.22 24.06 7.87
CA ASP A 79 -1.40 24.76 6.89
C ASP A 79 -0.12 23.95 6.61
N GLY A 80 0.13 23.70 5.34
CA GLY A 80 1.28 22.90 4.92
C GLY A 80 1.10 21.38 4.99
N ILE A 81 -0.07 20.84 5.37
CA ILE A 81 -0.31 19.39 5.47
C ILE A 81 -0.07 18.67 4.13
N MET A 82 -0.41 19.32 3.01
CA MET A 82 -0.15 18.77 1.68
C MET A 82 1.36 18.56 1.47
N LEU A 83 2.17 19.58 1.77
CA LEU A 83 3.62 19.47 1.65
C LEU A 83 4.18 18.42 2.61
N ALA A 84 3.70 18.38 3.85
CA ALA A 84 4.11 17.37 4.82
C ALA A 84 3.80 15.94 4.34
N SER A 85 2.61 15.69 3.77
CA SER A 85 2.24 14.39 3.20
C SER A 85 3.13 14.01 2.01
N ARG A 86 3.52 14.97 1.17
CA ARG A 86 4.45 14.76 0.05
C ARG A 86 5.85 14.41 0.53
N LEU A 87 6.36 15.14 1.49
CA LEU A 87 7.67 14.84 2.09
C LEU A 87 7.68 13.47 2.78
N ALA A 88 6.58 13.11 3.46
CA ALA A 88 6.41 11.79 4.04
C ALA A 88 6.40 10.69 2.97
N TYR A 89 5.78 10.94 1.82
CA TYR A 89 5.84 10.00 0.69
C TYR A 89 7.26 9.84 0.13
N VAL A 90 8.00 10.94 -0.05
CA VAL A 90 9.40 10.88 -0.50
C VAL A 90 10.25 10.07 0.51
N ALA A 91 10.06 10.30 1.80
CA ALA A 91 10.72 9.51 2.84
C ALA A 91 10.36 8.01 2.75
N PHE A 92 9.07 7.69 2.58
CA PHE A 92 8.59 6.33 2.38
C PHE A 92 9.22 5.68 1.14
N GLN A 93 9.23 6.38 -0.01
CA GLN A 93 9.90 5.90 -1.23
C GLN A 93 11.39 5.63 -0.98
N GLY A 94 12.06 6.50 -0.25
CA GLY A 94 13.46 6.32 0.13
C GLY A 94 13.67 5.05 0.95
N ILE A 95 12.84 4.82 1.98
CA ILE A 95 12.90 3.63 2.84
C ILE A 95 12.68 2.37 2.02
N VAL A 96 11.62 2.32 1.20
CA VAL A 96 11.32 1.18 0.33
C VAL A 96 12.49 0.92 -0.63
N SER A 97 13.04 1.97 -1.24
CA SER A 97 14.18 1.87 -2.16
C SER A 97 15.43 1.30 -1.50
N VAL A 98 15.77 1.76 -0.29
CA VAL A 98 16.89 1.23 0.49
C VAL A 98 16.66 -0.24 0.84
N PHE A 99 15.43 -0.62 1.23
CA PHE A 99 15.08 -2.00 1.50
C PHE A 99 15.26 -2.88 0.25
N VAL A 100 14.66 -2.50 -0.88
CA VAL A 100 14.76 -3.22 -2.17
C VAL A 100 16.23 -3.34 -2.58
N TYR A 101 16.97 -2.25 -2.54
CA TYR A 101 18.39 -2.23 -2.86
C TYR A 101 19.19 -3.17 -1.96
N SER A 102 18.90 -3.22 -0.67
CA SER A 102 19.62 -4.07 0.30
C SER A 102 19.34 -5.56 0.08
N ARG A 103 18.10 -5.90 -0.29
CA ARG A 103 17.66 -7.29 -0.48
C ARG A 103 18.06 -7.88 -1.82
N LEU A 104 18.01 -7.10 -2.90
CA LEU A 104 18.35 -7.58 -4.25
C LEU A 104 19.86 -7.78 -4.49
N LYS A 105 20.66 -8.10 -3.47
CA LYS A 105 22.12 -8.32 -3.62
C LYS A 105 22.45 -9.43 -4.60
N LYS A 106 21.66 -10.51 -4.62
CA LYS A 106 21.82 -11.64 -5.56
C LYS A 106 21.54 -11.25 -7.02
N PHE A 107 20.70 -10.23 -7.24
CA PHE A 107 20.25 -9.77 -8.55
C PHE A 107 21.02 -8.51 -8.98
N ARG A 108 22.35 -8.61 -9.07
CA ARG A 108 23.27 -7.50 -9.27
C ARG A 108 22.87 -6.52 -10.40
N TYR A 109 22.40 -7.06 -11.53
CA TYR A 109 22.06 -6.26 -12.71
C TYR A 109 20.70 -5.57 -12.59
N PHE A 110 19.76 -6.15 -11.87
CA PHE A 110 18.41 -5.60 -11.69
C PHE A 110 18.28 -4.68 -10.50
N ARG A 111 19.20 -4.71 -9.56
CA ARG A 111 19.16 -4.00 -8.28
C ARG A 111 19.04 -2.49 -8.45
N ILE A 112 19.86 -1.88 -9.31
CA ILE A 112 19.84 -0.44 -9.56
C ILE A 112 18.65 -0.05 -10.44
N PRO A 113 18.40 -0.70 -11.59
CA PRO A 113 17.22 -0.41 -12.40
C PRO A 113 15.89 -0.50 -11.63
N ALA A 114 15.71 -1.51 -10.78
CA ALA A 114 14.49 -1.66 -9.99
C ALA A 114 14.26 -0.48 -9.04
N VAL A 115 15.31 -0.04 -8.33
CA VAL A 115 15.23 1.12 -7.44
C VAL A 115 14.99 2.41 -8.21
N MET A 116 15.72 2.62 -9.33
CA MET A 116 15.55 3.83 -10.15
C MET A 116 14.15 3.89 -10.77
N LEU A 117 13.64 2.77 -11.28
CA LEU A 117 12.30 2.71 -11.83
C LEU A 117 11.26 3.09 -10.77
N TYR A 118 11.38 2.56 -9.55
CA TYR A 118 10.47 2.89 -8.46
C TYR A 118 10.56 4.37 -8.04
N LEU A 119 11.78 4.92 -7.91
CA LEU A 119 11.97 6.33 -7.53
C LEU A 119 11.46 7.30 -8.59
N LEU A 120 11.62 6.96 -9.87
CA LEU A 120 11.21 7.81 -10.98
C LEU A 120 9.74 7.61 -11.36
N SER A 121 9.13 6.49 -10.94
CA SER A 121 7.72 6.21 -11.19
C SER A 121 6.84 7.03 -10.25
N THR A 122 6.05 7.93 -10.82
CA THR A 122 5.00 8.65 -10.08
C THR A 122 3.68 8.36 -10.76
N GLN A 123 2.84 7.56 -10.10
CA GLN A 123 1.53 7.22 -10.64
C GLN A 123 0.65 8.48 -10.66
N ASN A 124 0.09 8.81 -11.83
CA ASN A 124 -0.80 9.95 -12.02
C ASN A 124 -0.26 11.28 -11.43
N ASN A 125 1.06 11.43 -11.40
CA ASN A 125 1.74 12.59 -10.81
C ASN A 125 1.44 12.82 -9.31
N MET A 126 1.01 11.78 -8.60
CA MET A 126 0.76 11.83 -7.15
C MET A 126 2.06 11.71 -6.38
N LEU A 127 2.31 12.66 -5.50
CA LEU A 127 3.50 12.72 -4.65
C LEU A 127 3.15 12.68 -3.15
N THR A 128 1.90 12.38 -2.79
CA THR A 128 1.47 12.21 -1.40
C THR A 128 1.41 10.74 -1.01
N LEU A 129 1.49 10.48 0.30
CA LEU A 129 1.05 9.19 0.83
C LEU A 129 -0.47 9.08 0.64
N ASN A 130 -0.88 8.18 -0.23
CA ASN A 130 -2.26 7.89 -0.53
C ASN A 130 -2.46 6.39 -0.80
N TYR A 131 -3.68 5.99 -1.11
CA TYR A 131 -4.03 4.60 -1.36
C TYR A 131 -3.20 3.95 -2.48
N ASN A 132 -2.87 4.68 -3.55
CA ASN A 132 -2.05 4.17 -4.65
C ASN A 132 -0.58 4.03 -4.27
N THR A 133 0.00 5.09 -3.75
CA THR A 133 1.45 5.15 -3.45
C THR A 133 1.84 4.18 -2.35
N LEU A 134 0.99 4.04 -1.32
CA LEU A 134 1.21 3.08 -0.25
C LEU A 134 1.01 1.64 -0.73
N GLY A 135 -0.04 1.39 -1.52
CA GLY A 135 -0.31 0.07 -2.11
C GLY A 135 0.85 -0.42 -2.96
N ILE A 136 1.38 0.42 -3.85
CA ILE A 136 2.55 0.09 -4.70
C ILE A 136 3.79 -0.21 -3.84
N GLY A 137 4.04 0.60 -2.81
CA GLY A 137 5.15 0.35 -1.89
C GLY A 137 5.02 -1.00 -1.18
N CYS A 138 3.83 -1.35 -0.69
CA CYS A 138 3.56 -2.64 -0.06
C CYS A 138 3.77 -3.81 -1.03
N ILE A 139 3.26 -3.72 -2.27
CA ILE A 139 3.48 -4.75 -3.30
C ILE A 139 4.97 -4.95 -3.54
N LEU A 140 5.73 -3.87 -3.70
CA LEU A 140 7.17 -3.95 -3.96
C LEU A 140 7.92 -4.58 -2.79
N LEU A 141 7.57 -4.26 -1.55
CA LEU A 141 8.15 -4.89 -0.36
C LEU A 141 7.84 -6.38 -0.31
N ILE A 142 6.58 -6.79 -0.51
CA ILE A 142 6.13 -8.18 -0.51
C ILE A 142 6.88 -8.97 -1.59
N LEU A 143 6.89 -8.48 -2.83
CA LEU A 143 7.58 -9.14 -3.94
C LEU A 143 9.08 -9.27 -3.68
N THR A 144 9.71 -8.21 -3.14
CA THR A 144 11.13 -8.24 -2.79
C THR A 144 11.42 -9.33 -1.76
N ILE A 145 10.60 -9.45 -0.71
CA ILE A 145 10.77 -10.50 0.29
C ILE A 145 10.62 -11.88 -0.36
N PHE A 146 9.57 -12.10 -1.15
CA PHE A 146 9.30 -13.40 -1.76
C PHE A 146 10.36 -13.84 -2.77
N ILE A 147 10.98 -12.91 -3.48
CA ILE A 147 12.02 -13.21 -4.47
C ILE A 147 13.38 -13.44 -3.80
N THR A 148 13.64 -12.79 -2.66
CA THR A 148 14.98 -12.81 -2.04
C THR A 148 15.14 -13.84 -0.93
N GLU A 149 14.05 -14.25 -0.29
CA GLU A 149 14.09 -15.23 0.81
C GLU A 149 13.94 -16.65 0.29
N GLU A 150 14.88 -17.51 0.64
CA GLU A 150 14.81 -18.96 0.34
C GLU A 150 14.01 -19.71 1.42
N LYS A 151 14.08 -19.22 2.65
CA LYS A 151 13.38 -19.79 3.81
C LYS A 151 12.68 -18.67 4.56
N PHE A 152 11.39 -18.81 4.73
CA PHE A 152 10.59 -17.81 5.43
C PHE A 152 10.50 -18.08 6.93
N ALA A 153 11.01 -17.15 7.73
CA ALA A 153 10.76 -17.13 9.15
C ALA A 153 9.28 -16.75 9.43
N PRO A 154 8.64 -17.30 10.49
CA PRO A 154 7.27 -16.94 10.83
C PRO A 154 7.06 -15.42 10.99
N ALA A 155 7.98 -14.73 11.65
CA ALA A 155 7.91 -13.28 11.83
C ALA A 155 7.93 -12.51 10.49
N THR A 156 8.76 -12.95 9.53
CA THR A 156 8.78 -12.36 8.18
C THR A 156 7.42 -12.55 7.49
N LEU A 157 6.82 -13.73 7.60
CA LEU A 157 5.52 -14.03 6.99
C LEU A 157 4.38 -13.22 7.64
N ILE A 158 4.40 -13.08 8.96
CA ILE A 158 3.45 -12.20 9.66
C ILE A 158 3.61 -10.77 9.18
N GLY A 159 4.84 -10.26 9.04
CA GLY A 159 5.11 -8.95 8.45
C GLY A 159 4.58 -8.79 7.02
N VAL A 160 4.74 -9.82 6.18
CA VAL A 160 4.12 -9.87 4.83
C VAL A 160 2.60 -9.80 4.94
N GLY A 161 1.99 -10.48 5.91
CA GLY A 161 0.56 -10.42 6.16
C GLY A 161 0.08 -9.01 6.53
N VAL A 162 0.82 -8.32 7.39
CA VAL A 162 0.56 -6.90 7.73
C VAL A 162 0.62 -6.04 6.46
N LEU A 163 1.68 -6.17 5.64
CA LEU A 163 1.80 -5.43 4.38
C LEU A 163 0.66 -5.77 3.40
N THR A 164 0.23 -7.03 3.36
CA THR A 164 -0.90 -7.47 2.53
C THR A 164 -2.21 -6.81 2.98
N ALA A 165 -2.46 -6.74 4.28
CA ALA A 165 -3.64 -6.06 4.80
C ALA A 165 -3.62 -4.55 4.54
N VAL A 166 -2.47 -3.89 4.73
CA VAL A 166 -2.29 -2.47 4.38
C VAL A 166 -2.54 -2.26 2.88
N MET A 167 -2.05 -3.15 2.02
CA MET A 167 -2.30 -3.11 0.58
C MET A 167 -3.79 -3.25 0.26
N VAL A 168 -4.49 -4.20 0.90
CA VAL A 168 -5.94 -4.41 0.69
C VAL A 168 -6.76 -3.22 1.21
N LEU A 169 -6.40 -2.63 2.36
CA LEU A 169 -7.05 -1.42 2.85
C LEU A 169 -6.77 -0.20 1.96
N SER A 170 -5.65 -0.19 1.27
CA SER A 170 -5.33 0.85 0.28
C SER A 170 -6.10 0.63 -1.02
N GLN A 171 -6.14 -0.61 -1.50
CA GLN A 171 -6.73 -1.01 -2.77
C GLN A 171 -7.52 -2.31 -2.57
N PRO A 172 -8.80 -2.24 -2.22
CA PRO A 172 -9.60 -3.41 -1.81
C PRO A 172 -9.64 -4.55 -2.83
N TYR A 173 -9.54 -4.26 -4.12
CA TYR A 173 -9.46 -5.28 -5.16
C TYR A 173 -8.21 -6.17 -5.05
N ALA A 174 -7.17 -5.73 -4.34
CA ALA A 174 -5.98 -6.54 -4.08
C ALA A 174 -6.29 -7.81 -3.25
N ILE A 175 -7.44 -7.88 -2.58
CA ILE A 175 -7.92 -9.10 -1.92
C ILE A 175 -8.00 -10.28 -2.89
N LEU A 176 -8.29 -10.04 -4.17
CA LEU A 176 -8.36 -11.08 -5.19
C LEU A 176 -7.01 -11.79 -5.37
N MET A 177 -5.90 -11.07 -5.28
CA MET A 177 -4.56 -11.66 -5.37
C MET A 177 -4.32 -12.64 -4.20
N PHE A 178 -4.75 -12.26 -3.00
CA PHE A 178 -4.64 -13.13 -1.82
C PHE A 178 -5.53 -14.36 -1.94
N LEU A 179 -6.77 -14.21 -2.42
CA LEU A 179 -7.69 -15.31 -2.65
C LEU A 179 -7.17 -16.27 -3.73
N LEU A 180 -6.64 -15.76 -4.84
CA LEU A 180 -6.04 -16.58 -5.90
C LEU A 180 -4.81 -17.34 -5.38
N TRP A 181 -3.98 -16.70 -4.56
CA TRP A 181 -2.88 -17.38 -3.92
C TRP A 181 -3.36 -18.47 -2.97
N GLY A 182 -4.40 -18.23 -2.16
CA GLY A 182 -5.02 -19.23 -1.30
C GLY A 182 -5.56 -20.43 -2.10
N ALA A 183 -6.25 -20.17 -3.20
CA ALA A 183 -6.70 -21.21 -4.12
C ALA A 183 -5.53 -22.04 -4.68
N ALA A 184 -4.45 -21.37 -5.11
CA ALA A 184 -3.24 -22.06 -5.58
C ALA A 184 -2.61 -22.95 -4.49
N VAL A 185 -2.58 -22.49 -3.23
CA VAL A 185 -2.10 -23.28 -2.10
C VAL A 185 -3.00 -24.51 -1.89
N ILE A 186 -4.32 -24.36 -1.92
CA ILE A 186 -5.28 -25.48 -1.76
C ILE A 186 -5.08 -26.52 -2.87
N VAL A 187 -4.98 -26.08 -4.11
CA VAL A 187 -4.73 -26.97 -5.27
C VAL A 187 -3.39 -27.68 -5.14
N ALA A 188 -2.37 -27.03 -4.56
CA ALA A 188 -1.05 -27.63 -4.39
C ALA A 188 -0.98 -28.68 -3.25
N LEU A 189 -1.90 -28.68 -2.28
CA LEU A 189 -1.88 -29.58 -1.10
C LEU A 189 -1.73 -31.06 -1.46
N PRO A 190 -2.48 -31.64 -2.42
CA PRO A 190 -2.37 -33.05 -2.77
C PRO A 190 -0.99 -33.42 -3.35
N PHE A 191 -0.33 -32.47 -3.99
CA PHE A 191 0.98 -32.69 -4.63
C PHE A 191 2.14 -32.59 -3.65
N GLY A 192 1.93 -31.96 -2.49
CA GLY A 192 2.96 -31.79 -1.47
C GLY A 192 3.52 -33.08 -0.89
N LYS A 193 2.81 -34.20 -1.01
CA LYS A 193 3.29 -35.54 -0.63
C LYS A 193 4.17 -36.19 -1.69
N LYS A 194 4.07 -35.75 -2.96
CA LYS A 194 4.77 -36.35 -4.10
C LYS A 194 5.93 -35.49 -4.60
N CYS A 195 5.86 -34.18 -4.41
CA CYS A 195 6.84 -33.22 -4.93
C CYS A 195 7.25 -32.22 -3.86
N GLN A 196 8.49 -31.71 -3.93
CA GLN A 196 8.89 -30.56 -3.12
C GLN A 196 8.18 -29.31 -3.62
N LEU A 197 7.14 -28.87 -2.88
CA LEU A 197 6.44 -27.64 -3.20
C LEU A 197 7.33 -26.41 -2.93
N HIS A 198 7.21 -25.43 -3.82
CA HIS A 198 7.80 -24.13 -3.60
C HIS A 198 7.31 -23.56 -2.24
N PRO A 199 8.17 -22.90 -1.45
CA PRO A 199 7.80 -22.38 -0.14
C PRO A 199 6.52 -21.54 -0.10
N LEU A 200 6.24 -20.77 -1.16
CA LEU A 200 5.01 -19.96 -1.29
C LEU A 200 3.73 -20.79 -1.45
N LEU A 201 3.82 -22.04 -1.89
CA LEU A 201 2.68 -22.95 -2.04
C LEU A 201 2.44 -23.82 -0.79
N LYS A 202 3.20 -23.61 0.29
CA LYS A 202 3.01 -24.34 1.53
C LYS A 202 1.92 -23.70 2.38
N LEU A 203 1.03 -24.51 2.91
CA LEU A 203 -0.04 -24.07 3.81
C LEU A 203 0.48 -23.26 5.00
N ARG A 204 1.64 -23.64 5.55
CA ARG A 204 2.31 -22.93 6.63
C ARG A 204 2.59 -21.45 6.25
N THR A 205 3.08 -21.21 5.04
CA THR A 205 3.38 -19.86 4.56
C THR A 205 2.10 -19.03 4.47
N PHE A 206 1.06 -19.58 3.85
CA PHE A 206 -0.25 -18.94 3.75
C PHE A 206 -0.85 -18.64 5.13
N PHE A 207 -0.75 -19.58 6.07
CA PHE A 207 -1.26 -19.45 7.43
C PHE A 207 -0.61 -18.28 8.20
N PHE A 208 0.70 -18.16 8.19
CA PHE A 208 1.39 -17.07 8.91
C PHE A 208 1.12 -15.70 8.26
N VAL A 209 1.01 -15.62 6.93
CA VAL A 209 0.58 -14.40 6.25
C VAL A 209 -0.86 -14.07 6.64
N GLY A 210 -1.74 -15.06 6.69
CA GLY A 210 -3.12 -14.91 7.17
C GLY A 210 -3.20 -14.37 8.60
N ILE A 211 -2.33 -14.81 9.51
CA ILE A 211 -2.26 -14.27 10.87
C ILE A 211 -1.93 -12.77 10.85
N GLY A 212 -0.90 -12.36 10.11
CA GLY A 212 -0.53 -10.95 10.02
C GLY A 212 -1.65 -10.07 9.44
N ALA A 213 -2.30 -10.55 8.39
CA ALA A 213 -3.44 -9.85 7.79
C ALA A 213 -4.64 -9.77 8.74
N PHE A 214 -4.92 -10.86 9.46
CA PHE A 214 -6.01 -10.92 10.43
C PHE A 214 -5.82 -9.95 11.60
N LEU A 215 -4.59 -9.81 12.12
CA LEU A 215 -4.29 -8.86 13.19
C LEU A 215 -4.62 -7.42 12.77
N VAL A 216 -4.26 -7.02 11.55
CA VAL A 216 -4.58 -5.69 11.03
C VAL A 216 -6.10 -5.54 10.81
N LEU A 217 -6.75 -6.57 10.29
CA LEU A 217 -8.22 -6.57 10.11
C LEU A 217 -8.95 -6.41 11.44
N VAL A 218 -8.55 -7.14 12.48
CA VAL A 218 -9.14 -7.02 13.82
C VAL A 218 -8.94 -5.61 14.37
N ALA A 219 -7.73 -5.06 14.25
CA ALA A 219 -7.47 -3.69 14.69
C ALA A 219 -8.33 -2.66 13.92
N PHE A 220 -8.45 -2.81 12.60
CA PHE A 220 -9.28 -1.95 11.76
C PHE A 220 -10.76 -2.03 12.15
N VAL A 221 -11.33 -3.24 12.23
CA VAL A 221 -12.72 -3.46 12.61
C VAL A 221 -13.01 -2.91 14.01
N THR A 222 -12.09 -3.13 14.97
CA THR A 222 -12.23 -2.57 16.31
C THR A 222 -12.35 -1.05 16.27
N VAL A 223 -11.47 -0.38 15.54
CA VAL A 223 -11.49 1.09 15.42
C VAL A 223 -12.78 1.60 14.76
N VAL A 224 -13.28 0.88 13.75
CA VAL A 224 -14.54 1.24 13.09
C VAL A 224 -15.72 1.09 14.06
N LEU A 225 -15.81 -0.05 14.75
CA LEU A 225 -16.91 -0.33 15.70
C LEU A 225 -16.85 0.50 16.99
N MET A 226 -15.71 1.11 17.31
CA MET A 226 -15.63 2.11 18.37
C MET A 226 -16.29 3.44 18.01
N ARG A 227 -16.61 3.67 16.74
CA ARG A 227 -17.13 4.94 16.22
C ARG A 227 -18.51 4.84 15.57
N ALA A 228 -18.94 3.64 15.18
CA ALA A 228 -20.22 3.42 14.52
C ALA A 228 -20.82 2.08 14.91
N ASP A 229 -22.14 1.98 14.86
CA ASP A 229 -22.85 0.73 15.05
C ASP A 229 -22.67 -0.21 13.84
N ILE A 230 -22.74 -1.52 14.10
CA ILE A 230 -22.56 -2.54 13.06
C ILE A 230 -23.61 -2.39 11.94
N THR A 231 -24.82 -1.96 12.26
CA THR A 231 -25.88 -1.71 11.26
C THR A 231 -25.54 -0.54 10.34
N GLU A 232 -24.98 0.53 10.87
CA GLU A 232 -24.50 1.67 10.09
C GLU A 232 -23.36 1.25 9.15
N VAL A 233 -22.39 0.48 9.66
CA VAL A 233 -21.27 -0.06 8.86
C VAL A 233 -21.78 -0.97 7.74
N LEU A 234 -22.72 -1.88 8.02
CA LEU A 234 -23.27 -2.78 7.00
C LEU A 234 -24.08 -2.02 5.93
N ASN A 235 -24.83 -1.00 6.33
CA ASN A 235 -25.53 -0.11 5.40
C ASN A 235 -24.55 0.70 4.53
N GLY A 236 -23.47 1.18 5.10
CA GLY A 236 -22.40 1.88 4.37
C GLY A 236 -21.66 0.98 3.39
N PHE A 237 -21.52 -0.31 3.72
CA PHE A 237 -20.79 -1.27 2.90
C PHE A 237 -21.38 -1.45 1.49
N GLN A 238 -22.71 -1.34 1.35
CA GLN A 238 -23.36 -1.41 0.03
C GLN A 238 -22.93 -0.26 -0.91
N TYR A 239 -22.58 0.90 -0.37
CA TYR A 239 -22.11 2.04 -1.15
C TYR A 239 -20.65 1.91 -1.62
N LEU A 240 -19.84 1.08 -0.94
CA LEU A 240 -18.47 0.77 -1.42
C LEU A 240 -18.46 0.03 -2.76
N MET A 241 -19.54 -0.71 -3.03
CA MET A 241 -19.69 -1.50 -4.25
C MET A 241 -20.41 -0.72 -5.36
N SER A 242 -21.06 0.38 -5.01
CA SER A 242 -21.82 1.23 -5.92
C SER A 242 -21.14 2.60 -6.05
N ASP A 243 -20.13 2.68 -6.90
CA ASP A 243 -19.56 3.97 -7.28
C ASP A 243 -20.33 4.51 -8.50
N PRO A 244 -21.21 5.51 -8.32
CA PRO A 244 -22.02 6.03 -9.42
C PRO A 244 -21.19 6.66 -10.54
N GLU A 245 -20.02 7.19 -10.23
CA GLU A 245 -19.14 7.83 -11.20
C GLU A 245 -18.40 6.79 -12.07
N HIS A 246 -18.28 5.55 -11.59
CA HIS A 246 -17.61 4.46 -12.29
C HIS A 246 -18.55 3.33 -12.72
N GLN A 247 -19.86 3.49 -12.59
CA GLN A 247 -20.88 2.56 -13.12
C GLN A 247 -20.93 2.63 -14.66
N MET A 248 -19.82 2.35 -15.28
CA MET A 248 -19.78 2.16 -16.72
C MET A 248 -20.14 0.71 -17.02
N ASP A 249 -21.09 0.50 -17.93
CA ASP A 249 -21.41 -0.82 -18.47
C ASP A 249 -20.13 -1.52 -18.95
N LEU A 250 -20.06 -2.83 -18.71
CA LEU A 250 -18.92 -3.65 -19.10
C LEU A 250 -18.63 -3.50 -20.61
N HIS A 251 -19.66 -3.37 -21.41
CA HIS A 251 -19.57 -3.14 -22.86
C HIS A 251 -18.82 -1.81 -23.15
N TYR A 252 -19.19 -0.74 -22.49
CA TYR A 252 -18.52 0.57 -22.63
C TYR A 252 -17.04 0.52 -22.20
N LYS A 253 -16.75 -0.18 -21.08
CA LYS A 253 -15.36 -0.35 -20.60
C LYS A 253 -14.50 -1.11 -21.61
N VAL A 254 -15.04 -2.19 -22.18
CA VAL A 254 -14.33 -2.98 -23.20
C VAL A 254 -14.12 -2.18 -24.47
N THR A 255 -15.15 -1.49 -24.98
CA THR A 255 -15.06 -0.71 -26.22
C THR A 255 -14.02 0.40 -26.10
N LYS A 256 -14.01 1.11 -24.96
CA LYS A 256 -13.07 2.21 -24.71
C LYS A 256 -11.60 1.78 -24.57
N TYR A 257 -11.34 0.49 -24.30
CA TYR A 257 -9.98 -0.04 -24.28
C TYR A 257 -9.44 -0.40 -25.66
N PHE A 258 -10.31 -0.49 -26.66
CA PHE A 258 -9.94 -0.85 -28.04
C PHE A 258 -10.07 0.30 -29.04
N GLU A 259 -10.55 1.47 -28.62
CA GLU A 259 -10.48 2.75 -29.32
C GLU A 259 -9.17 3.49 -28.95
#